data_10eb230a1ce86a30d38c105dd569d55d
#
_entry.id   10eb230a1ce86a30d38c105dd569d55d
#
_cell.length_a   1.000
_cell.length_b   1.000
_cell.length_c   1.000
_cell.angle_alpha   90.00
_cell.angle_beta   90.00
_cell.angle_gamma   90.00
#
_symmetry.space_group_name_H-M   'P 1'
#
loop_
_entity.id
_entity.type
_entity.pdbx_description
1 polymer ?
#
loop_
_entity_poly.entity_id
_entity_poly.type
_entity_poly.pdbx_seq_one_letter_code
_entity_poly.pdbx_strand_id
1 'polypeptide(L)'
;MRTDAQQAVRRRRRIGRTGLEVSALSLGTAPLGGLYFDPSDEEATATVDAAWAAGVRYFDTAPHYGHTKAEHRLGNALRRYPRCDYVLSTKVGRRYVPRTMPYDSREGWRNPLPFQAMYDYTRDGILRSFEDSQQRLGMVDIDIVLVHDIGCMTHGESNAHYWAQLTDGGGFGALDELRSCGAVGAAPRI
;
A
#
# COMPACT_ATOMS: atom_id res chain seq x y z
N MET A 1 -24.86 23.17 -5.84
CA MET A 1 -23.69 23.34 -6.75
C MET A 1 -22.45 22.83 -6.03
N ARG A 2 -21.61 22.03 -6.71
CA ARG A 2 -20.33 21.58 -6.14
C ARG A 2 -19.35 22.74 -6.19
N THR A 3 -18.48 22.88 -5.18
CA THR A 3 -17.44 23.91 -5.17
C THR A 3 -16.33 23.57 -6.18
N ASP A 4 -15.59 24.57 -6.66
CA ASP A 4 -14.46 24.40 -7.57
C ASP A 4 -13.40 23.42 -6.98
N ALA A 5 -13.22 23.43 -5.65
CA ALA A 5 -12.34 22.52 -4.95
C ALA A 5 -12.80 21.05 -5.09
N GLN A 6 -14.11 20.78 -4.98
CA GLN A 6 -14.62 19.40 -5.15
C GLN A 6 -14.51 18.92 -6.61
N GLN A 7 -14.60 19.83 -7.57
CA GLN A 7 -14.36 19.50 -8.98
C GLN A 7 -12.89 19.18 -9.23
N ALA A 8 -11.96 19.93 -8.62
CA ALA A 8 -10.53 19.72 -8.74
C ALA A 8 -10.10 18.33 -8.19
N VAL A 9 -10.63 17.91 -7.02
CA VAL A 9 -10.34 16.59 -6.43
C VAL A 9 -10.79 15.45 -7.37
N ARG A 10 -11.94 15.59 -8.01
CA ARG A 10 -12.53 14.56 -8.89
C ARG A 10 -11.89 14.48 -10.27
N ARG A 11 -11.02 15.42 -10.62
CA ARG A 11 -10.30 15.39 -11.90
C ARG A 11 -9.52 14.10 -12.02
N ARG A 12 -9.72 13.37 -13.14
CA ARG A 12 -9.03 12.11 -13.42
C ARG A 12 -7.68 12.33 -14.06
N ARG A 13 -6.74 11.48 -13.71
CA ARG A 13 -5.38 11.43 -14.26
C ARG A 13 -5.05 9.99 -14.63
N ARG A 14 -4.64 9.76 -15.85
CA ARG A 14 -4.21 8.45 -16.32
C ARG A 14 -2.83 8.12 -15.77
N ILE A 15 -2.64 6.87 -15.32
CA ILE A 15 -1.35 6.36 -14.86
C ILE A 15 -0.57 5.82 -16.06
N GLY A 16 0.40 6.60 -16.52
CA GLY A 16 1.28 6.24 -17.63
C GLY A 16 0.50 5.79 -18.87
N ARG A 17 0.85 4.61 -19.39
CA ARG A 17 0.18 3.95 -20.54
C ARG A 17 -0.82 2.87 -20.12
N THR A 18 -1.13 2.76 -18.83
CA THR A 18 -2.12 1.81 -18.32
C THR A 18 -3.54 2.28 -18.64
N GLY A 19 -4.52 1.40 -18.45
CA GLY A 19 -5.96 1.74 -18.49
C GLY A 19 -6.47 2.41 -17.22
N LEU A 20 -5.62 2.56 -16.18
CA LEU A 20 -6.03 3.08 -14.89
C LEU A 20 -6.10 4.61 -14.88
N GLU A 21 -7.18 5.12 -14.30
CA GLU A 21 -7.38 6.54 -14.01
C GLU A 21 -7.57 6.76 -12.52
N VAL A 22 -6.81 7.68 -11.94
CA VAL A 22 -6.88 8.04 -10.53
C VAL A 22 -7.43 9.45 -10.34
N SER A 23 -8.01 9.73 -9.18
CA SER A 23 -8.36 11.12 -8.81
C SER A 23 -7.09 11.96 -8.64
N ALA A 24 -7.20 13.26 -8.92
CA ALA A 24 -6.06 14.20 -8.86
C ALA A 24 -5.44 14.28 -7.46
N LEU A 25 -6.23 14.01 -6.41
CA LEU A 25 -5.76 13.82 -5.04
C LEU A 25 -6.00 12.37 -4.62
N SER A 26 -5.10 11.85 -3.78
CA SER A 26 -5.19 10.53 -3.16
C SER A 26 -5.19 10.67 -1.64
N LEU A 27 -5.68 9.64 -0.96
CA LEU A 27 -5.49 9.47 0.47
C LEU A 27 -4.34 8.49 0.71
N GLY A 28 -3.21 8.99 1.23
CA GLY A 28 -2.13 8.15 1.78
C GLY A 28 -2.45 7.77 3.23
N THR A 29 -2.28 6.52 3.59
CA THR A 29 -2.80 5.96 4.85
C THR A 29 -1.75 5.73 5.93
N ALA A 30 -0.53 6.23 5.79
CA ALA A 30 0.47 6.13 6.85
C ALA A 30 -0.03 6.69 8.21
N PRO A 31 -0.75 7.84 8.27
CA PRO A 31 -1.35 8.30 9.52
C PRO A 31 -2.37 7.33 10.11
N LEU A 32 -3.11 6.58 9.29
CA LEU A 32 -4.05 5.56 9.79
C LEU A 32 -3.31 4.36 10.43
N GLY A 33 -2.04 4.15 10.10
CA GLY A 33 -1.14 3.19 10.74
C GLY A 33 -0.58 3.67 12.08
N GLY A 34 -0.77 4.94 12.43
CA GLY A 34 -0.23 5.50 13.67
C GLY A 34 1.03 6.34 13.49
N LEU A 35 1.31 6.85 12.27
CA LEU A 35 2.44 7.76 12.06
C LEU A 35 2.16 9.09 12.76
N TYR A 36 3.01 9.46 13.72
CA TYR A 36 2.97 10.64 14.60
C TYR A 36 1.86 10.63 15.67
N PHE A 37 0.69 10.09 15.43
CA PHE A 37 -0.43 9.96 16.37
C PHE A 37 -1.13 8.62 16.16
N ASP A 38 -1.94 8.16 17.10
CA ASP A 38 -2.67 6.89 16.98
C ASP A 38 -4.18 7.18 16.91
N PRO A 39 -4.76 7.29 15.72
CA PRO A 39 -6.19 7.47 15.58
C PRO A 39 -6.93 6.21 16.06
N SER A 40 -8.14 6.37 16.58
CA SER A 40 -9.03 5.25 16.83
C SER A 40 -9.49 4.62 15.51
N ASP A 41 -10.10 3.45 15.55
CA ASP A 41 -10.63 2.79 14.34
C ASP A 41 -11.82 3.58 13.75
N GLU A 42 -12.59 4.26 14.61
CA GLU A 42 -13.67 5.15 14.22
C GLU A 42 -13.13 6.39 13.50
N GLU A 43 -12.07 7.02 14.03
CA GLU A 43 -11.41 8.17 13.40
C GLU A 43 -10.78 7.81 12.07
N ALA A 44 -10.14 6.64 11.99
CA ALA A 44 -9.58 6.13 10.74
C ALA A 44 -10.68 5.92 9.69
N THR A 45 -11.80 5.32 10.08
CA THR A 45 -12.97 5.12 9.23
C THR A 45 -13.57 6.44 8.77
N ALA A 46 -13.78 7.39 9.70
CA ALA A 46 -14.31 8.72 9.40
C ALA A 46 -13.40 9.51 8.43
N THR A 47 -12.07 9.33 8.53
CA THR A 47 -11.11 9.94 7.62
C THR A 47 -11.28 9.42 6.18
N VAL A 48 -11.44 8.10 6.00
CA VAL A 48 -11.70 7.50 4.69
C VAL A 48 -13.03 7.97 4.14
N ASP A 49 -14.08 8.03 4.97
CA ASP A 49 -15.41 8.50 4.57
C ASP A 49 -15.39 9.98 4.14
N ALA A 50 -14.68 10.82 4.88
CA ALA A 50 -14.52 12.23 4.52
C ALA A 50 -13.78 12.40 3.18
N ALA A 51 -12.71 11.63 2.96
CA ALA A 51 -11.99 11.61 1.68
C ALA A 51 -12.92 11.16 0.53
N TRP A 52 -13.69 10.10 0.76
CA TRP A 52 -14.69 9.62 -0.22
C TRP A 52 -15.73 10.67 -0.55
N ALA A 53 -16.31 11.32 0.46
CA ALA A 53 -17.30 12.38 0.31
C ALA A 53 -16.73 13.60 -0.45
N ALA A 54 -15.45 13.94 -0.20
CA ALA A 54 -14.73 14.97 -0.94
C ALA A 54 -14.50 14.62 -2.42
N GLY A 55 -14.60 13.33 -2.78
CA GLY A 55 -14.44 12.87 -4.17
C GLY A 55 -13.11 12.17 -4.44
N VAL A 56 -12.30 11.90 -3.42
CA VAL A 56 -11.10 11.06 -3.56
C VAL A 56 -11.52 9.64 -3.99
N ARG A 57 -10.82 9.10 -4.97
CA ARG A 57 -11.04 7.76 -5.54
C ARG A 57 -9.71 7.04 -5.78
N TYR A 58 -8.65 7.48 -5.13
CA TYR A 58 -7.37 6.79 -5.09
C TYR A 58 -6.88 6.73 -3.64
N PHE A 59 -6.63 5.52 -3.17
CA PHE A 59 -6.20 5.23 -1.80
C PHE A 59 -4.88 4.46 -1.85
N ASP A 60 -3.88 4.95 -1.12
CA ASP A 60 -2.55 4.33 -1.05
C ASP A 60 -2.25 3.84 0.36
N THR A 61 -1.81 2.60 0.47
CA THR A 61 -1.42 1.98 1.73
C THR A 61 -0.10 1.19 1.59
N ALA A 62 0.35 0.58 2.68
CA ALA A 62 1.48 -0.33 2.68
C ALA A 62 1.46 -1.25 3.91
N PRO A 63 2.06 -2.45 3.83
CA PRO A 63 2.30 -3.32 4.98
C PRO A 63 3.09 -2.63 6.10
N HIS A 64 4.00 -1.72 5.73
CA HIS A 64 4.84 -1.02 6.71
C HIS A 64 4.05 -0.06 7.61
N TYR A 65 2.91 0.44 7.16
CA TYR A 65 2.18 1.48 7.88
C TYR A 65 1.52 0.92 9.15
N GLY A 66 2.18 1.19 10.30
CA GLY A 66 1.77 0.68 11.60
C GLY A 66 1.88 -0.84 11.72
N HIS A 67 2.85 -1.45 11.02
CA HIS A 67 3.06 -2.90 10.98
C HIS A 67 1.77 -3.63 10.59
N THR A 68 1.23 -3.27 9.44
CA THR A 68 0.00 -3.75 8.79
C THR A 68 -1.31 -3.10 9.26
N LYS A 69 -1.31 -2.30 10.34
CA LYS A 69 -2.51 -1.67 10.91
C LYS A 69 -3.30 -0.86 9.87
N ALA A 70 -2.59 -0.07 9.02
CA ALA A 70 -3.24 0.76 8.01
C ALA A 70 -3.99 -0.05 6.95
N GLU A 71 -3.47 -1.21 6.53
CA GLU A 71 -4.17 -2.08 5.57
C GLU A 71 -5.47 -2.64 6.16
N HIS A 72 -5.45 -3.10 7.42
CA HIS A 72 -6.66 -3.55 8.11
C HIS A 72 -7.72 -2.44 8.20
N ARG A 73 -7.33 -1.23 8.64
CA ARG A 73 -8.22 -0.08 8.79
C ARG A 73 -8.80 0.37 7.45
N LEU A 74 -7.94 0.51 6.44
CA LEU A 74 -8.36 0.90 5.10
C LEU A 74 -9.30 -0.14 4.48
N GLY A 75 -8.96 -1.42 4.59
CA GLY A 75 -9.81 -2.52 4.13
C GLY A 75 -11.19 -2.49 4.77
N ASN A 76 -11.27 -2.34 6.10
CA ASN A 76 -12.53 -2.23 6.82
C ASN A 76 -13.40 -1.06 6.33
N ALA A 77 -12.78 0.10 6.09
CA ALA A 77 -13.48 1.27 5.60
C ALA A 77 -13.92 1.13 4.13
N LEU A 78 -13.04 0.67 3.23
CA LEU A 78 -13.30 0.66 1.79
C LEU A 78 -14.27 -0.45 1.35
N ARG A 79 -14.34 -1.60 2.05
CA ARG A 79 -15.27 -2.68 1.69
C ARG A 79 -16.74 -2.27 1.73
N ARG A 80 -17.09 -1.12 2.31
CA ARG A 80 -18.44 -0.54 2.31
C ARG A 80 -18.80 0.18 1.00
N TYR A 81 -17.82 0.43 0.13
CA TYR A 81 -17.97 1.14 -1.12
C TYR A 81 -17.84 0.18 -2.32
N PRO A 82 -18.51 0.46 -3.46
CA PRO A 82 -18.36 -0.37 -4.65
C PRO A 82 -16.91 -0.42 -5.11
N ARG A 83 -16.37 -1.64 -5.27
CA ARG A 83 -14.94 -1.84 -5.61
C ARG A 83 -14.53 -1.17 -6.92
N CYS A 84 -15.43 -1.12 -7.91
CA CYS A 84 -15.18 -0.50 -9.20
C CYS A 84 -15.08 1.04 -9.17
N ASP A 85 -15.44 1.67 -8.06
CA ASP A 85 -15.49 3.13 -7.96
C ASP A 85 -14.17 3.76 -7.50
N TYR A 86 -13.17 2.98 -7.10
CA TYR A 86 -11.90 3.50 -6.61
C TYR A 86 -10.70 2.66 -7.07
N VAL A 87 -9.53 3.28 -7.03
CA VAL A 87 -8.22 2.66 -7.25
C VAL A 87 -7.53 2.49 -5.91
N LEU A 88 -6.97 1.31 -5.69
CA LEU A 88 -6.24 0.93 -4.48
C LEU A 88 -4.81 0.57 -4.83
N SER A 89 -3.83 1.18 -4.13
CA SER A 89 -2.43 0.77 -4.19
C SER A 89 -1.94 0.25 -2.85
N THR A 90 -1.07 -0.76 -2.91
CA THR A 90 -0.25 -1.20 -1.77
C THR A 90 1.19 -1.46 -2.22
N LYS A 91 2.02 -1.92 -1.30
CA LYS A 91 3.45 -2.09 -1.56
C LYS A 91 3.89 -3.50 -1.17
N VAL A 92 4.93 -4.00 -1.84
CA VAL A 92 5.51 -5.34 -1.64
C VAL A 92 7.01 -5.25 -1.34
N GLY A 93 7.61 -6.38 -0.93
CA GLY A 93 9.02 -6.49 -0.58
C GLY A 93 9.29 -6.39 0.93
N ARG A 94 8.27 -6.06 1.72
CA ARG A 94 8.30 -6.15 3.20
C ARG A 94 7.20 -7.07 3.67
N ARG A 95 7.56 -8.29 4.05
CA ARG A 95 6.66 -9.22 4.72
C ARG A 95 6.61 -8.91 6.22
N TYR A 96 5.50 -9.23 6.85
CA TYR A 96 5.32 -9.01 8.29
C TYR A 96 5.11 -10.36 9.00
N VAL A 97 5.97 -10.64 9.98
CA VAL A 97 5.93 -11.85 10.80
C VAL A 97 5.75 -11.47 12.26
N PRO A 98 5.27 -12.39 13.13
CA PRO A 98 5.17 -12.12 14.57
C PRO A 98 6.47 -11.55 15.13
N ARG A 99 6.37 -10.47 15.89
CA ARG A 99 7.53 -9.79 16.45
C ARG A 99 8.13 -10.58 17.59
N THR A 100 9.43 -10.83 17.51
CA THR A 100 10.21 -11.54 18.53
C THR A 100 11.06 -10.62 19.40
N MET A 101 11.27 -9.36 18.95
CA MET A 101 12.06 -8.33 19.63
C MET A 101 11.18 -7.16 20.08
N PRO A 102 11.59 -6.39 21.10
CA PRO A 102 10.90 -5.16 21.46
C PRO A 102 10.75 -4.21 20.25
N TYR A 103 9.65 -3.47 20.21
CA TYR A 103 9.42 -2.47 19.17
C TYR A 103 10.44 -1.34 19.27
N ASP A 104 11.05 -0.98 18.14
CA ASP A 104 11.93 0.20 18.05
C ASP A 104 11.07 1.46 17.78
N SER A 105 10.87 2.27 18.82
CA SER A 105 10.07 3.49 18.73
C SER A 105 10.62 4.54 17.74
N ARG A 106 11.90 4.39 17.29
CA ARG A 106 12.50 5.25 16.27
C ARG A 106 11.82 5.12 14.89
N GLU A 107 11.12 4.01 14.65
CA GLU A 107 10.31 3.88 13.42
C GLU A 107 9.15 4.89 13.36
N GLY A 108 8.80 5.53 14.47
CA GLY A 108 7.81 6.60 14.53
C GLY A 108 6.35 6.17 14.57
N TRP A 109 6.06 4.86 14.55
CA TRP A 109 4.69 4.35 14.65
C TRP A 109 4.19 4.37 16.09
N ARG A 110 2.97 4.85 16.30
CA ARG A 110 2.27 4.77 17.60
C ARG A 110 1.43 3.50 17.65
N ASN A 111 1.66 2.68 18.68
CA ASN A 111 0.96 1.40 18.88
C ASN A 111 0.89 0.54 17.59
N PRO A 112 2.00 0.23 16.91
CA PRO A 112 1.97 -0.65 15.74
C PRO A 112 1.51 -2.04 16.17
N LEU A 113 0.95 -2.82 15.23
CA LEU A 113 0.61 -4.20 15.50
C LEU A 113 1.88 -5.02 15.87
N PRO A 114 1.73 -6.15 16.62
CA PRO A 114 2.86 -6.92 17.17
C PRO A 114 3.58 -7.75 16.10
N PHE A 115 3.90 -7.13 14.99
CA PHE A 115 4.64 -7.71 13.88
C PHE A 115 5.94 -6.94 13.64
N GLN A 116 6.87 -7.56 12.92
CA GLN A 116 8.13 -6.95 12.47
C GLN A 116 8.33 -7.20 10.97
N ALA A 117 9.01 -6.26 10.32
CA ALA A 117 9.33 -6.38 8.91
C ALA A 117 10.40 -7.45 8.67
N MET A 118 10.20 -8.24 7.64
CA MET A 118 11.18 -9.10 7.02
C MET A 118 11.29 -8.72 5.53
N TYR A 119 12.44 -8.22 5.14
CA TYR A 119 12.68 -7.80 3.75
C TYR A 119 12.89 -9.03 2.86
N ASP A 120 12.08 -9.15 1.84
CA ASP A 120 12.16 -10.23 0.86
C ASP A 120 11.65 -9.72 -0.49
N TYR A 121 12.58 -9.39 -1.37
CA TYR A 121 12.28 -8.89 -2.72
C TYR A 121 12.44 -9.97 -3.80
N THR A 122 12.64 -11.23 -3.39
CA THR A 122 12.62 -12.36 -4.32
C THR A 122 11.24 -12.54 -4.93
N ARG A 123 11.16 -13.38 -5.99
CA ARG A 123 9.87 -13.74 -6.60
C ARG A 123 8.85 -14.19 -5.56
N ASP A 124 9.23 -15.14 -4.71
CA ASP A 124 8.31 -15.69 -3.70
C ASP A 124 7.96 -14.65 -2.61
N GLY A 125 8.93 -13.82 -2.22
CA GLY A 125 8.71 -12.72 -1.28
C GLY A 125 7.70 -11.71 -1.79
N ILE A 126 7.79 -11.32 -3.06
CA ILE A 126 6.86 -10.39 -3.72
C ILE A 126 5.44 -10.99 -3.77
N LEU A 127 5.29 -12.23 -4.25
CA LEU A 127 3.98 -12.88 -4.36
C LEU A 127 3.32 -13.05 -2.98
N ARG A 128 4.06 -13.53 -1.98
CA ARG A 128 3.54 -13.68 -0.61
C ARG A 128 3.17 -12.35 0.02
N SER A 129 3.99 -11.30 -0.19
CA SER A 129 3.68 -9.96 0.32
C SER A 129 2.36 -9.43 -0.28
N PHE A 130 2.11 -9.72 -1.56
CA PHE A 130 0.88 -9.36 -2.25
C PHE A 130 -0.33 -10.12 -1.69
N GLU A 131 -0.24 -11.45 -1.57
CA GLU A 131 -1.29 -12.30 -0.99
C GLU A 131 -1.63 -11.90 0.46
N ASP A 132 -0.59 -11.64 1.28
CA ASP A 132 -0.76 -11.16 2.65
C ASP A 132 -1.52 -9.83 2.70
N SER A 133 -1.25 -8.91 1.75
CA SER A 133 -1.97 -7.64 1.64
C SER A 133 -3.44 -7.83 1.24
N GLN A 134 -3.74 -8.76 0.33
CA GLN A 134 -5.12 -9.12 -0.01
C GLN A 134 -5.90 -9.61 1.22
N GLN A 135 -5.28 -10.45 2.05
CA GLN A 135 -5.88 -10.96 3.29
C GLN A 135 -6.15 -9.83 4.29
N ARG A 136 -5.16 -8.94 4.52
CA ARG A 136 -5.31 -7.81 5.47
C ARG A 136 -6.35 -6.79 5.03
N LEU A 137 -6.39 -6.48 3.74
CA LEU A 137 -7.39 -5.60 3.14
C LEU A 137 -8.78 -6.27 3.06
N GLY A 138 -8.82 -7.61 3.04
CA GLY A 138 -10.04 -8.40 2.78
C GLY A 138 -10.59 -8.13 1.38
N MET A 139 -9.70 -7.99 0.39
CA MET A 139 -10.01 -7.70 -1.01
C MET A 139 -9.12 -8.53 -1.92
N VAL A 140 -9.67 -9.08 -2.98
CA VAL A 140 -8.93 -9.82 -4.00
C VAL A 140 -8.26 -8.86 -4.99
N ASP A 141 -8.98 -7.79 -5.35
CA ASP A 141 -8.53 -6.86 -6.38
C ASP A 141 -7.72 -5.72 -5.75
N ILE A 142 -6.46 -5.59 -6.17
CA ILE A 142 -5.57 -4.47 -5.86
C ILE A 142 -5.11 -3.90 -7.21
N ASP A 143 -5.34 -2.61 -7.46
CA ASP A 143 -5.10 -2.03 -8.78
C ASP A 143 -3.63 -1.76 -9.06
N ILE A 144 -2.88 -1.33 -8.03
CA ILE A 144 -1.48 -0.91 -8.18
C ILE A 144 -0.63 -1.54 -7.08
N VAL A 145 0.50 -2.11 -7.48
CA VAL A 145 1.52 -2.62 -6.56
C VAL A 145 2.83 -1.89 -6.80
N LEU A 146 3.45 -1.41 -5.71
CA LEU A 146 4.74 -0.72 -5.73
C LEU A 146 5.77 -1.52 -4.94
N VAL A 147 7.05 -1.46 -5.33
CA VAL A 147 8.16 -1.98 -4.52
C VAL A 147 8.47 -0.97 -3.41
N HIS A 148 8.45 -1.40 -2.14
CA HIS A 148 8.57 -0.50 -1.01
C HIS A 148 10.04 -0.24 -0.66
N ASP A 149 10.47 1.02 -0.81
CA ASP A 149 11.74 1.58 -0.32
C ASP A 149 12.98 0.69 -0.57
N ILE A 150 13.18 0.27 -1.81
CA ILE A 150 14.31 -0.58 -2.23
C ILE A 150 15.66 0.17 -2.30
N GLY A 151 15.72 1.43 -1.86
CA GLY A 151 16.91 2.26 -1.99
C GLY A 151 17.90 2.17 -0.84
N CYS A 152 19.09 2.74 -1.05
CA CYS A 152 20.16 2.80 -0.05
C CYS A 152 19.77 3.52 1.26
N MET A 153 18.78 4.42 1.22
CA MET A 153 18.28 5.07 2.44
C MET A 153 17.70 4.07 3.43
N THR A 154 17.08 2.99 2.93
CA THR A 154 16.48 1.94 3.76
C THR A 154 17.48 0.84 4.10
N HIS A 155 18.30 0.44 3.15
CA HIS A 155 19.10 -0.78 3.23
C HIS A 155 20.60 -0.55 3.45
N GLY A 156 21.07 0.71 3.35
CA GLY A 156 22.50 1.02 3.54
C GLY A 156 23.38 0.15 2.65
N GLU A 157 24.38 -0.47 3.26
CA GLU A 157 25.33 -1.38 2.58
C GLU A 157 24.68 -2.65 2.04
N SER A 158 23.57 -3.09 2.62
CA SER A 158 22.80 -4.26 2.15
C SER A 158 21.98 -3.99 0.90
N ASN A 159 21.95 -2.77 0.39
CA ASN A 159 21.11 -2.40 -0.76
C ASN A 159 21.39 -3.25 -2.00
N ALA A 160 22.67 -3.54 -2.30
CA ALA A 160 23.03 -4.39 -3.44
C ALA A 160 22.45 -5.81 -3.34
N HIS A 161 22.42 -6.38 -2.12
CA HIS A 161 21.82 -7.70 -1.87
C HIS A 161 20.32 -7.70 -2.18
N TYR A 162 19.58 -6.71 -1.68
CA TYR A 162 18.14 -6.62 -1.90
C TYR A 162 17.80 -6.25 -3.35
N TRP A 163 18.62 -5.43 -3.98
CA TRP A 163 18.48 -5.15 -5.41
C TRP A 163 18.66 -6.41 -6.26
N ALA A 164 19.65 -7.27 -5.95
CA ALA A 164 19.86 -8.54 -6.62
C ALA A 164 18.65 -9.50 -6.43
N GLN A 165 18.00 -9.51 -5.25
CA GLN A 165 16.75 -10.27 -5.09
C GLN A 165 15.65 -9.79 -6.04
N LEU A 166 15.52 -8.48 -6.23
CA LEU A 166 14.50 -7.90 -7.11
C LEU A 166 14.80 -8.17 -8.60
N THR A 167 16.08 -8.15 -8.99
CA THR A 167 16.54 -8.42 -10.37
C THR A 167 16.74 -9.92 -10.61
N ASP A 168 17.83 -10.47 -10.11
CA ASP A 168 18.28 -11.84 -10.37
C ASP A 168 17.42 -12.88 -9.61
N GLY A 169 16.90 -12.51 -8.44
CA GLY A 169 15.98 -13.30 -7.62
C GLY A 169 14.53 -13.32 -8.12
N GLY A 170 14.26 -12.70 -9.26
CA GLY A 170 12.99 -12.79 -9.97
C GLY A 170 11.88 -11.89 -9.43
N GLY A 171 12.16 -10.92 -8.56
CA GLY A 171 11.15 -10.00 -8.02
C GLY A 171 10.41 -9.19 -9.08
N PHE A 172 11.12 -8.63 -10.07
CA PHE A 172 10.48 -7.97 -11.23
C PHE A 172 9.66 -8.94 -12.08
N GLY A 173 10.12 -10.19 -12.20
CA GLY A 173 9.36 -11.25 -12.90
C GLY A 173 8.02 -11.52 -12.21
N ALA A 174 7.98 -11.56 -10.88
CA ALA A 174 6.74 -11.69 -10.12
C ALA A 174 5.76 -10.52 -10.36
N LEU A 175 6.27 -9.29 -10.41
CA LEU A 175 5.45 -8.10 -10.71
C LEU A 175 4.87 -8.16 -12.14
N ASP A 176 5.66 -8.65 -13.10
CA ASP A 176 5.19 -8.86 -14.47
C ASP A 176 4.15 -9.99 -14.55
N GLU A 177 4.31 -11.05 -13.77
CA GLU A 177 3.33 -12.15 -13.63
C GLU A 177 2.00 -11.62 -13.09
N LEU A 178 2.00 -10.91 -11.96
CA LEU A 178 0.81 -10.31 -11.37
C LEU A 178 0.05 -9.41 -12.35
N ARG A 179 0.79 -8.63 -13.15
CA ARG A 179 0.19 -7.78 -14.18
C ARG A 179 -0.34 -8.58 -15.37
N SER A 180 0.39 -9.59 -15.83
CA SER A 180 0.04 -10.38 -17.02
C SER A 180 -1.16 -11.27 -16.77
N CYS A 181 -1.34 -11.79 -15.56
CA CYS A 181 -2.53 -12.56 -15.18
C CYS A 181 -3.72 -11.67 -14.81
N GLY A 182 -3.56 -10.33 -14.81
CA GLY A 182 -4.62 -9.39 -14.48
C GLY A 182 -4.88 -9.19 -12.98
N ALA A 183 -4.04 -9.75 -12.11
CA ALA A 183 -4.16 -9.55 -10.65
C ALA A 183 -3.91 -8.10 -10.23
N VAL A 184 -3.11 -7.36 -11.01
CA VAL A 184 -2.91 -5.91 -10.83
C VAL A 184 -2.96 -5.18 -12.18
N GLY A 185 -3.46 -3.94 -12.17
CA GLY A 185 -3.51 -3.07 -13.36
C GLY A 185 -2.19 -2.35 -13.64
N ALA A 186 -1.37 -2.12 -12.60
CA ALA A 186 -0.05 -1.49 -12.71
C ALA A 186 0.95 -2.00 -11.68
N ALA A 187 2.19 -2.22 -12.12
CA ALA A 187 3.34 -2.54 -11.28
C ALA A 187 4.63 -1.96 -11.90
N PRO A 188 5.71 -1.74 -11.12
CA PRO A 188 7.01 -1.30 -11.63
C PRO A 188 7.58 -2.28 -12.67
N ARG A 189 8.36 -1.73 -13.60
CA ARG A 189 9.16 -2.47 -14.60
C ARG A 189 10.60 -2.00 -14.55
N ILE A 190 11.51 -2.85 -15.00
CA ILE A 190 12.87 -2.43 -15.37
C ILE A 190 12.80 -1.64 -16.68
#